data_7e768b1f649d24906b9fe45aed51c7d7
#
_entry.id   7e768b1f649d24906b9fe45aed51c7d7
#
_cell.length_a   1.000
_cell.length_b   1.000
_cell.length_c   1.000
_cell.angle_alpha   90.00
_cell.angle_beta   90.00
_cell.angle_gamma   90.00
#
_symmetry.space_group_name_H-M   'P 1'
#
loop_
_entity.id
_entity.type
_entity.pdbx_description
1 polymer ?
#
loop_
_entity_poly.entity_id
_entity_poly.type
_entity_poly.pdbx_seq_one_letter_code
_entity_poly.pdbx_strand_id
1 'polypeptide(L)'
;MEIINNTEESRFEVTVDGHLSIMNYILKDESIALTHTSVPSSLRGRGVAAELAKEAFAYAEKNQLKIIPICSYISTFVTRYPEYRKFL
;
A
#
# COMPACT_ATOMS: atom_id res chain seq x y z
N MET A 1 -6.52 7.66 -10.62
CA MET A 1 -5.97 8.06 -9.31
C MET A 1 -4.46 7.94 -9.38
N GLU A 2 -3.78 9.02 -9.13
CA GLU A 2 -2.33 9.07 -9.32
C GLU A 2 -1.60 8.88 -8.01
N ILE A 3 -1.02 7.70 -7.83
CA ILE A 3 -0.33 7.34 -6.59
C ILE A 3 1.16 7.64 -6.74
N ILE A 4 1.72 8.29 -5.74
CA ILE A 4 3.11 8.68 -5.70
C ILE A 4 3.82 7.85 -4.65
N ASN A 5 5.00 7.32 -5.00
CA ASN A 5 5.87 6.72 -4.01
C ASN A 5 6.77 7.82 -3.45
N ASN A 6 6.40 8.32 -2.27
CA ASN A 6 7.17 9.36 -1.60
C ASN A 6 8.29 8.70 -0.80
N THR A 7 9.45 8.56 -1.44
CA THR A 7 10.57 7.82 -0.84
C THR A 7 11.18 8.54 0.36
N GLU A 8 11.11 9.86 0.39
CA GLU A 8 11.63 10.62 1.53
C GLU A 8 10.81 10.35 2.79
N GLU A 9 9.50 10.18 2.64
CA GLU A 9 8.61 9.91 3.77
C GLU A 9 8.33 8.42 3.95
N SER A 10 8.88 7.57 3.08
CA SER A 10 8.67 6.13 3.09
C SER A 10 7.18 5.76 3.08
N ARG A 11 6.49 6.27 2.07
CA ARG A 11 5.07 5.98 1.94
C ARG A 11 4.59 6.13 0.51
N PHE A 12 3.58 5.33 0.16
CA PHE A 12 2.79 5.58 -1.04
C PHE A 12 1.69 6.54 -0.63
N GLU A 13 1.38 7.49 -1.49
CA GLU A 13 0.41 8.52 -1.15
C GLU A 13 -0.40 8.95 -2.36
N VAL A 14 -1.60 9.44 -2.11
CA VAL A 14 -2.45 10.00 -3.13
C VAL A 14 -3.35 11.06 -2.50
N THR A 15 -3.55 12.15 -3.24
CA THR A 15 -4.48 13.20 -2.82
C THR A 15 -5.72 13.12 -3.70
N VAL A 16 -6.89 12.97 -3.09
CA VAL A 16 -8.17 12.90 -3.77
C VAL A 16 -9.08 13.93 -3.13
N ASP A 17 -9.63 14.83 -3.93
CA ASP A 17 -10.52 15.90 -3.44
C ASP A 17 -9.89 16.68 -2.29
N GLY A 18 -8.58 16.96 -2.39
CA GLY A 18 -7.85 17.71 -1.38
C GLY A 18 -7.51 16.95 -0.10
N HIS A 19 -7.80 15.63 -0.05
CA HIS A 19 -7.52 14.79 1.12
C HIS A 19 -6.42 13.80 0.83
N LEU A 20 -5.43 13.73 1.70
CA LEU A 20 -4.27 12.85 1.56
C LEU A 20 -4.54 11.48 2.17
N SER A 21 -4.26 10.43 1.40
CA SER A 21 -4.27 9.05 1.90
C SER A 21 -2.86 8.50 1.76
N ILE A 22 -2.46 7.66 2.71
CA ILE A 22 -1.08 7.15 2.75
C ILE A 22 -1.04 5.66 3.10
N MET A 23 0.04 5.03 2.67
CA MET A 23 0.41 3.68 3.09
C MET A 23 1.91 3.70 3.38
N ASN A 24 2.26 3.65 4.66
CA ASN A 24 3.66 3.70 5.09
C ASN A 24 4.35 2.36 4.92
N TYR A 25 5.65 2.42 4.68
CA TYR A 25 6.44 1.19 4.56
C TYR A 25 7.83 1.35 5.18
N ILE A 26 8.47 0.21 5.40
CA ILE A 26 9.87 0.15 5.78
C ILE A 26 10.55 -0.78 4.79
N LEU A 27 11.59 -0.27 4.11
CA LEU A 27 12.37 -1.09 3.18
C LEU A 27 13.48 -1.79 3.94
N LYS A 28 13.64 -3.06 3.65
CA LYS A 28 14.80 -3.86 4.06
C LYS A 28 15.39 -4.48 2.79
N ASP A 29 16.50 -5.19 2.94
CA ASP A 29 17.26 -5.67 1.78
C ASP A 29 16.42 -6.38 0.73
N GLU A 30 15.58 -7.32 1.16
CA GLU A 30 14.78 -8.11 0.23
C GLU A 30 13.29 -8.07 0.55
N SER A 31 12.87 -7.09 1.34
CA SER A 31 11.46 -7.01 1.76
C SER A 31 11.01 -5.58 1.93
N ILE A 32 9.70 -5.40 1.86
CA ILE A 32 9.04 -4.14 2.17
C ILE A 32 7.93 -4.43 3.16
N ALA A 33 8.04 -3.86 4.35
CA ALA A 33 7.02 -4.01 5.37
C ALA A 33 5.99 -2.90 5.20
N LEU A 34 4.73 -3.26 4.98
CA LEU A 34 3.64 -2.30 4.88
C LEU A 34 3.07 -2.14 6.28
N THR A 35 3.35 -1.00 6.91
CA THR A 35 3.19 -0.84 8.34
C THR A 35 1.90 -0.15 8.75
N HIS A 36 1.39 0.77 7.94
CA HIS A 36 0.22 1.56 8.31
C HIS A 36 -0.47 2.11 7.08
N THR A 37 -1.80 2.11 7.10
CA THR A 37 -2.62 2.69 6.03
C THR A 37 -3.59 3.68 6.65
N SER A 38 -3.67 4.87 6.08
CA SER A 38 -4.60 5.89 6.56
C SER A 38 -5.36 6.50 5.39
N VAL A 39 -6.69 6.38 5.44
CA VAL A 39 -7.59 6.96 4.43
C VAL A 39 -8.62 7.80 5.18
N PRO A 40 -8.72 9.11 4.86
CA PRO A 40 -9.72 9.97 5.51
C PRO A 40 -11.13 9.42 5.34
N SER A 41 -11.98 9.67 6.33
CA SER A 41 -13.35 9.15 6.31
C SER A 41 -14.14 9.61 5.08
N SER A 42 -13.86 10.81 4.57
CA SER A 42 -14.52 11.33 3.38
C SER A 42 -14.23 10.52 2.12
N LEU A 43 -13.14 9.75 2.12
CA LEU A 43 -12.74 8.93 0.97
C LEU A 43 -13.04 7.45 1.14
N ARG A 44 -13.57 7.05 2.28
CA ARG A 44 -13.85 5.63 2.53
C ARG A 44 -14.91 5.12 1.58
N GLY A 45 -14.75 3.86 1.16
CA GLY A 45 -15.66 3.25 0.21
C GLY A 45 -15.38 3.59 -1.24
N ARG A 46 -14.33 4.37 -1.51
CA ARG A 46 -13.98 4.79 -2.88
C ARG A 46 -12.80 4.00 -3.45
N GLY A 47 -12.34 2.97 -2.74
CA GLY A 47 -11.30 2.08 -3.22
C GLY A 47 -9.87 2.64 -3.11
N VAL A 48 -9.68 3.72 -2.34
CA VAL A 48 -8.36 4.36 -2.26
C VAL A 48 -7.32 3.44 -1.62
N ALA A 49 -7.66 2.78 -0.52
CA ALA A 49 -6.73 1.86 0.15
C ALA A 49 -6.32 0.72 -0.77
N ALA A 50 -7.28 0.18 -1.55
CA ALA A 50 -6.99 -0.89 -2.50
C ALA A 50 -6.03 -0.43 -3.59
N GLU A 51 -6.19 0.80 -4.07
CA GLU A 51 -5.27 1.35 -5.08
C GLU A 51 -3.87 1.55 -4.52
N LEU A 52 -3.77 2.03 -3.27
CA LEU A 52 -2.46 2.14 -2.61
C LEU A 52 -1.81 0.77 -2.47
N ALA A 53 -2.57 -0.24 -2.06
CA ALA A 53 -2.05 -1.60 -1.92
C ALA A 53 -1.57 -2.15 -3.26
N LYS A 54 -2.34 -1.97 -4.33
CA LYS A 54 -1.96 -2.46 -5.65
C LYS A 54 -0.65 -1.81 -6.11
N GLU A 55 -0.48 -0.52 -5.83
CA GLU A 55 0.76 0.17 -6.18
C GLU A 55 1.95 -0.38 -5.39
N ALA A 56 1.75 -0.65 -4.09
CA ALA A 56 2.80 -1.22 -3.24
C ALA A 56 3.20 -2.60 -3.73
N PHE A 57 2.22 -3.44 -4.11
CA PHE A 57 2.52 -4.77 -4.62
C PHE A 57 3.22 -4.71 -5.98
N ALA A 58 2.83 -3.76 -6.85
CA ALA A 58 3.51 -3.58 -8.14
C ALA A 58 4.96 -3.17 -7.93
N TYR A 59 5.21 -2.29 -6.97
CA TYR A 59 6.57 -1.88 -6.62
C TYR A 59 7.38 -3.07 -6.11
N ALA A 60 6.78 -3.88 -5.25
CA ALA A 60 7.45 -5.07 -4.71
C ALA A 60 7.79 -6.05 -5.83
N GLU A 61 6.89 -6.27 -6.77
CA GLU A 61 7.13 -7.17 -7.90
C GLU A 61 8.28 -6.65 -8.77
N LYS A 62 8.25 -5.37 -9.11
CA LYS A 62 9.27 -4.77 -9.95
C LYS A 62 10.66 -4.84 -9.32
N ASN A 63 10.74 -4.73 -8.00
CA ASN A 63 12.00 -4.69 -7.27
C ASN A 63 12.32 -6.03 -6.59
N GLN A 64 11.54 -7.08 -6.86
CA GLN A 64 11.74 -8.42 -6.33
C GLN A 64 11.79 -8.45 -4.80
N LEU A 65 10.85 -7.73 -4.18
CA LEU A 65 10.75 -7.64 -2.73
C LEU A 65 9.60 -8.51 -2.22
N LYS A 66 9.79 -9.11 -1.06
CA LYS A 66 8.70 -9.75 -0.34
C LYS A 66 7.91 -8.71 0.43
N ILE A 67 6.61 -8.92 0.53
CA ILE A 67 5.74 -8.07 1.33
C ILE A 67 5.66 -8.64 2.74
N ILE A 68 5.90 -7.78 3.74
CA ILE A 68 5.68 -8.14 5.14
C ILE A 68 4.43 -7.38 5.59
N PRO A 69 3.32 -8.09 5.83
CA PRO A 69 2.02 -7.44 6.08
C PRO A 69 1.82 -7.09 7.55
N ILE A 70 2.45 -6.02 8.00
CA ILE A 70 2.27 -5.53 9.37
C ILE A 70 0.89 -4.89 9.54
N CYS A 71 0.50 -4.08 8.54
CA CYS A 71 -0.81 -3.41 8.56
C CYS A 71 -1.93 -4.42 8.32
N SER A 72 -2.93 -4.42 9.20
CA SER A 72 -4.05 -5.37 9.09
C SER A 72 -4.83 -5.22 7.79
N TYR A 73 -4.83 -4.03 7.18
CA TYR A 73 -5.51 -3.85 5.91
C TYR A 73 -4.94 -4.77 4.82
N ILE A 74 -3.63 -5.02 4.84
CA ILE A 74 -3.00 -5.87 3.82
C ILE A 74 -3.51 -7.30 3.92
N SER A 75 -3.73 -7.81 5.14
CA SER A 75 -4.34 -9.13 5.33
C SER A 75 -5.75 -9.18 4.73
N THR A 76 -6.53 -8.11 4.94
CA THR A 76 -7.85 -7.98 4.34
C THR A 76 -7.76 -7.92 2.82
N PHE A 77 -6.80 -7.17 2.31
CA PHE A 77 -6.61 -7.00 0.87
C PHE A 77 -6.32 -8.34 0.19
N VAL A 78 -5.38 -9.13 0.73
CA VAL A 78 -5.02 -10.41 0.10
C VAL A 78 -6.10 -11.47 0.29
N THR A 79 -6.97 -11.31 1.29
CA THR A 79 -8.14 -12.18 1.42
C THR A 79 -9.13 -11.90 0.30
N ARG A 80 -9.32 -10.62 -0.04
CA ARG A 80 -10.21 -10.22 -1.14
C ARG A 80 -9.59 -10.50 -2.50
N TYR A 81 -8.27 -10.35 -2.63
CA TYR A 81 -7.53 -10.55 -3.88
C TYR A 81 -6.44 -11.60 -3.68
N PRO A 82 -6.80 -12.91 -3.65
CA PRO A 82 -5.86 -13.99 -3.28
C PRO A 82 -4.64 -14.09 -4.19
N GLU A 83 -4.72 -13.59 -5.41
CA GLU A 83 -3.60 -13.62 -6.34
C GLU A 83 -2.38 -12.86 -5.82
N TYR A 84 -2.56 -11.97 -4.85
CA TYR A 84 -1.45 -11.21 -4.27
C TYR A 84 -0.71 -11.95 -3.14
N ARG A 85 -1.24 -13.10 -2.71
CA ARG A 85 -0.60 -13.87 -1.63
C ARG A 85 0.80 -14.34 -1.96
N LYS A 86 1.09 -14.49 -3.24
CA LYS A 86 2.42 -14.95 -3.67
C LYS A 86 3.55 -14.00 -3.28
N PHE A 87 3.23 -12.77 -2.91
CA PHE A 87 4.23 -11.78 -2.49
C PHE A 87 4.55 -11.84 -0.99
N LEU A 88 3.79 -12.58 -0.21
CA LEU A 88 3.96 -12.64 1.25
C LEU A 88 5.00 -13.66 1.68
#